data_0c3a139707de3013535adcb574824d73
#
_entry.id   0c3a139707de3013535adcb574824d73
#
_cell.length_a   1.000
_cell.length_b   1.000
_cell.length_c   1.000
_cell.angle_alpha   90.00
_cell.angle_beta   90.00
_cell.angle_gamma   90.00
#
_symmetry.space_group_name_H-M   'P 1'
#
loop_
_entity.id
_entity.type
_entity.pdbx_description
1 polymer ?
#
loop_
_entity_poly.entity_id
_entity_poly.type
_entity_poly.pdbx_seq_one_letter_code
_entity_poly.pdbx_strand_id
1 'polypeptide(L)'
;MDSKVYRFLYACGIPFNVLCSPYWHEMVSAINDAKGYKSPRYDKARTVGLDHEKAKISHSLNRMTSSWIDHGVSIVSDGWKNVKGKPLINVLAVSISGAIFLSAYDYSDKFKTAINIAEPLLETIDRIGPYNVIQFIIQMLLIVRQREQLLKINTPTYFGLGVWFTQ
;
A
#
# COMPACT_ATOMS: atom_id res chain seq x y z
N MET A 1 25.41 -26.94 -6.72
CA MET A 1 24.02 -26.60 -6.26
C MET A 1 23.53 -25.31 -6.91
N ASP A 2 24.36 -24.32 -7.06
CA ASP A 2 24.05 -22.97 -7.60
C ASP A 2 23.53 -22.98 -9.05
N SER A 3 23.98 -23.93 -9.89
CA SER A 3 23.51 -24.05 -11.27
C SER A 3 21.98 -24.22 -11.38
N LYS A 4 21.34 -24.84 -10.40
CA LYS A 4 19.87 -24.98 -10.39
C LYS A 4 19.19 -23.69 -9.96
N VAL A 5 19.78 -22.93 -9.05
CA VAL A 5 19.32 -21.61 -8.65
C VAL A 5 19.41 -20.65 -9.84
N TYR A 6 20.55 -20.60 -10.52
CA TYR A 6 20.70 -19.74 -11.71
C TYR A 6 19.72 -20.09 -12.81
N ARG A 7 19.53 -21.38 -13.08
CA ARG A 7 18.54 -21.83 -14.08
C ARG A 7 17.13 -21.38 -13.70
N PHE A 8 16.74 -21.48 -12.43
CA PHE A 8 15.43 -21.03 -11.95
C PHE A 8 15.27 -19.53 -12.15
N LEU A 9 16.23 -18.72 -11.75
CA LEU A 9 16.19 -17.26 -11.93
C LEU A 9 16.04 -16.89 -13.41
N TYR A 10 16.84 -17.49 -14.30
CA TYR A 10 16.83 -17.17 -15.73
C TYR A 10 15.55 -17.63 -16.41
N ALA A 11 15.13 -18.88 -16.15
CA ALA A 11 13.95 -19.44 -16.81
C ALA A 11 12.65 -18.75 -16.38
N CYS A 12 12.59 -18.26 -15.15
CA CYS A 12 11.41 -17.57 -14.60
C CYS A 12 11.48 -16.04 -14.73
N GLY A 13 12.56 -15.48 -15.27
CA GLY A 13 12.75 -14.03 -15.39
C GLY A 13 12.78 -13.31 -14.03
N ILE A 14 13.30 -13.98 -12.99
CA ILE A 14 13.37 -13.41 -11.64
C ILE A 14 14.55 -12.44 -11.55
N PRO A 15 14.34 -11.20 -11.10
CA PRO A 15 15.41 -10.22 -10.95
C PRO A 15 16.50 -10.67 -9.97
N PHE A 16 17.78 -10.41 -10.27
CA PHE A 16 18.90 -10.86 -9.43
C PHE A 16 18.93 -10.24 -8.04
N ASN A 17 18.33 -9.08 -7.85
CA ASN A 17 18.22 -8.44 -6.54
C ASN A 17 17.44 -9.27 -5.52
N VAL A 18 16.66 -10.27 -5.96
CA VAL A 18 16.00 -11.23 -5.07
C VAL A 18 17.01 -11.95 -4.18
N LEU A 19 18.21 -12.21 -4.70
CA LEU A 19 19.28 -12.87 -3.94
C LEU A 19 19.82 -12.03 -2.77
N CYS A 20 19.61 -10.71 -2.79
CA CYS A 20 19.97 -9.79 -1.72
C CYS A 20 18.85 -9.62 -0.69
N SER A 21 17.68 -10.21 -0.93
CA SER A 21 16.54 -10.12 -0.02
C SER A 21 16.75 -10.97 1.23
N PRO A 22 16.46 -10.46 2.44
CA PRO A 22 16.47 -11.28 3.66
C PRO A 22 15.54 -12.49 3.55
N TYR A 23 14.40 -12.34 2.89
CA TYR A 23 13.44 -13.43 2.67
C TYR A 23 14.01 -14.57 1.81
N TRP A 24 14.96 -14.29 0.92
CA TRP A 24 15.67 -15.32 0.16
C TRP A 24 16.49 -16.20 1.10
N HIS A 25 17.28 -15.58 1.98
CA HIS A 25 18.13 -16.29 2.93
C HIS A 25 17.32 -17.10 3.94
N GLU A 26 16.24 -16.52 4.47
CA GLU A 26 15.31 -17.20 5.37
C GLU A 26 14.68 -18.43 4.70
N MET A 27 14.21 -18.30 3.47
CA MET A 27 13.63 -19.41 2.70
C MET A 27 14.63 -20.52 2.48
N VAL A 28 15.85 -20.20 2.04
CA VAL A 28 16.91 -21.20 1.79
C VAL A 28 17.28 -21.92 3.08
N SER A 29 17.45 -21.19 4.20
CA SER A 29 17.71 -21.79 5.50
C SER A 29 16.57 -22.73 5.92
N ALA A 30 15.33 -22.29 5.86
CA ALA A 30 14.18 -23.09 6.22
C ALA A 30 14.04 -24.37 5.38
N ILE A 31 14.36 -24.32 4.08
CA ILE A 31 14.35 -25.50 3.21
C ILE A 31 15.46 -26.47 3.57
N ASN A 32 16.66 -25.98 3.92
CA ASN A 32 17.79 -26.80 4.33
C ASN A 32 17.49 -27.54 5.65
N ASP A 33 16.82 -26.87 6.58
CA ASP A 33 16.50 -27.42 7.90
C ASP A 33 15.32 -28.42 7.86
N ALA A 34 14.43 -28.29 6.88
CA ALA A 34 13.21 -29.07 6.75
C ALA A 34 13.45 -30.38 5.98
N LYS A 35 13.68 -31.49 6.70
CA LYS A 35 13.75 -32.83 6.08
C LYS A 35 12.46 -33.16 5.36
N GLY A 36 12.53 -33.48 4.06
CA GLY A 36 11.39 -33.87 3.26
C GLY A 36 10.43 -32.75 2.88
N TYR A 37 10.93 -31.50 2.82
CA TYR A 37 10.14 -30.35 2.37
C TYR A 37 9.50 -30.62 1.01
N LYS A 38 8.21 -30.29 0.92
CA LYS A 38 7.44 -30.32 -0.33
C LYS A 38 6.98 -28.90 -0.65
N SER A 39 7.31 -28.42 -1.85
CA SER A 39 6.90 -27.10 -2.30
C SER A 39 5.37 -26.94 -2.26
N PRO A 40 4.85 -25.74 -1.94
CA PRO A 40 3.42 -25.49 -1.97
C PRO A 40 2.89 -25.60 -3.40
N ARG A 41 1.64 -26.03 -3.55
CA ARG A 41 0.94 -26.01 -4.83
C ARG A 41 0.54 -24.56 -5.17
N TYR A 42 0.50 -24.25 -6.46
CA TYR A 42 0.12 -22.94 -6.98
C TYR A 42 -1.18 -22.40 -6.36
N ASP A 43 -2.24 -23.19 -6.37
CA ASP A 43 -3.55 -22.76 -5.82
C ASP A 43 -3.47 -22.48 -4.31
N LYS A 44 -2.78 -23.31 -3.55
CA LYS A 44 -2.58 -23.07 -2.12
C LYS A 44 -1.80 -21.79 -1.85
N ALA A 45 -0.76 -21.52 -2.63
CA ALA A 45 0.05 -20.32 -2.46
C ALA A 45 -0.74 -19.04 -2.73
N ARG A 46 -1.57 -19.01 -3.79
CA ARG A 46 -2.35 -17.84 -4.18
C ARG A 46 -3.64 -17.60 -3.37
N THR A 47 -4.06 -18.55 -2.58
CA THR A 47 -5.28 -18.47 -1.74
C THR A 47 -4.92 -18.47 -0.26
N VAL A 48 -5.03 -19.60 0.39
CA VAL A 48 -4.82 -19.77 1.84
C VAL A 48 -3.44 -19.25 2.30
N GLY A 49 -2.39 -19.48 1.50
CA GLY A 49 -1.04 -18.98 1.80
C GLY A 49 -0.98 -17.47 1.80
N LEU A 50 -1.57 -16.83 0.79
CA LEU A 50 -1.64 -15.38 0.69
C LEU A 50 -2.46 -14.77 1.84
N ASP A 51 -3.60 -15.35 2.17
CA ASP A 51 -4.46 -14.84 3.25
C ASP A 51 -3.77 -14.97 4.61
N HIS A 52 -3.05 -16.06 4.84
CA HIS A 52 -2.27 -16.26 6.05
C HIS A 52 -1.15 -15.23 6.20
N GLU A 53 -0.38 -14.95 5.14
CA GLU A 53 0.66 -13.92 5.18
C GLU A 53 0.08 -12.51 5.33
N LYS A 54 -1.05 -12.20 4.70
CA LYS A 54 -1.78 -10.93 4.94
C LYS A 54 -2.20 -10.78 6.40
N ALA A 55 -2.73 -11.83 7.01
CA ALA A 55 -3.12 -11.81 8.41
C ALA A 55 -1.93 -11.57 9.35
N LYS A 56 -0.77 -12.20 9.09
CA LYS A 56 0.47 -11.97 9.85
C LYS A 56 0.93 -10.51 9.73
N ILE A 57 0.95 -9.96 8.51
CA ILE A 57 1.32 -8.57 8.27
C ILE A 57 0.37 -7.63 9.01
N SER A 58 -0.94 -7.84 8.90
CA SER A 58 -1.94 -7.05 9.61
C SER A 58 -1.72 -7.09 11.13
N HIS A 59 -1.44 -8.26 11.68
CA HIS A 59 -1.15 -8.40 13.11
C HIS A 59 0.13 -7.66 13.52
N SER A 60 1.19 -7.73 12.71
CA SER A 60 2.44 -7.01 12.99
C SER A 60 2.28 -5.48 12.91
N LEU A 61 1.35 -4.99 12.09
CA LEU A 61 1.04 -3.58 11.95
C LEU A 61 0.15 -3.03 13.09
N ASN A 62 -0.51 -3.88 13.89
CA ASN A 62 -1.40 -3.44 14.96
C ASN A 62 -0.72 -2.49 15.96
N ARG A 63 0.58 -2.71 16.24
CA ARG A 63 1.35 -1.82 17.12
C ARG A 63 1.48 -0.41 16.55
N MET A 64 1.65 -0.30 15.22
CA MET A 64 1.75 0.99 14.55
C MET A 64 0.39 1.68 14.50
N THR A 65 -0.67 0.94 14.15
CA THR A 65 -2.03 1.49 14.03
C THR A 65 -2.62 1.90 15.37
N SER A 66 -2.34 1.17 16.45
CA SER A 66 -2.80 1.56 17.78
C SER A 66 -2.20 2.88 18.27
N SER A 67 -0.99 3.23 17.83
CA SER A 67 -0.38 4.53 18.18
C SER A 67 -1.07 5.73 17.52
N TRP A 68 -1.95 5.52 16.54
CA TRP A 68 -2.67 6.60 15.86
C TRP A 68 -3.68 7.30 16.76
N ILE A 69 -4.19 6.61 17.79
CA ILE A 69 -5.10 7.19 18.78
C ILE A 69 -4.41 8.30 19.57
N ASP A 70 -3.14 8.09 19.93
CA ASP A 70 -2.39 9.00 20.79
C ASP A 70 -1.64 10.09 20.00
N HIS A 71 -1.11 9.74 18.84
CA HIS A 71 -0.20 10.60 18.07
C HIS A 71 -0.79 11.13 16.77
N GLY A 72 -1.94 10.61 16.36
CA GLY A 72 -2.54 10.90 15.07
C GLY A 72 -1.78 10.28 13.89
N VAL A 73 -2.36 10.43 12.70
CA VAL A 73 -1.82 9.92 11.44
C VAL A 73 -2.07 10.91 10.30
N SER A 74 -1.11 11.05 9.42
CA SER A 74 -1.22 11.80 8.18
C SER A 74 -1.55 10.85 7.04
N ILE A 75 -2.55 11.16 6.25
CA ILE A 75 -2.88 10.42 5.03
C ILE A 75 -2.20 11.09 3.85
N VAL A 76 -1.41 10.33 3.12
CA VAL A 76 -0.69 10.79 1.94
C VAL A 76 -1.21 10.06 0.71
N SER A 77 -1.56 10.80 -0.32
CA SER A 77 -2.01 10.26 -1.60
C SER A 77 -1.04 10.68 -2.71
N ASP A 78 -0.54 9.69 -3.45
CA ASP A 78 0.35 9.89 -4.59
C ASP A 78 -0.24 9.26 -5.86
N GLY A 79 -0.30 10.06 -6.92
CA GLY A 79 -0.84 9.66 -8.22
C GLY A 79 0.27 9.39 -9.24
N TRP A 80 0.28 8.20 -9.84
CA TRP A 80 1.24 7.81 -10.86
C TRP A 80 0.61 7.03 -12.02
N LYS A 81 1.40 6.70 -13.02
CA LYS A 81 0.97 5.85 -14.14
C LYS A 81 1.82 4.60 -14.18
N ASN A 82 1.17 3.43 -14.30
CA ASN A 82 1.91 2.18 -14.47
C ASN A 82 2.54 2.09 -15.87
N VAL A 83 3.30 1.03 -16.12
CA VAL A 83 4.00 0.78 -17.41
C VAL A 83 3.06 0.70 -18.61
N LYS A 84 1.77 0.47 -18.41
CA LYS A 84 0.73 0.49 -19.46
C LYS A 84 0.04 1.86 -19.59
N GLY A 85 0.56 2.89 -18.93
CA GLY A 85 -0.01 4.24 -18.91
C GLY A 85 -1.30 4.38 -18.10
N LYS A 86 -1.72 3.35 -17.37
CA LYS A 86 -2.93 3.39 -16.55
C LYS A 86 -2.70 4.21 -15.29
N PRO A 87 -3.61 5.14 -14.98
CA PRO A 87 -3.48 5.97 -13.79
C PRO A 87 -3.83 5.20 -12.53
N LEU A 88 -2.96 5.30 -11.54
CA LEU A 88 -3.11 4.70 -10.21
C LEU A 88 -2.97 5.80 -9.15
N ILE A 89 -3.67 5.63 -8.04
CA ILE A 89 -3.52 6.47 -6.85
C ILE A 89 -3.19 5.55 -5.67
N ASN A 90 -2.02 5.75 -5.08
CA ASN A 90 -1.63 5.10 -3.84
C ASN A 90 -2.07 5.94 -2.65
N VAL A 91 -2.47 5.28 -1.58
CA VAL A 91 -2.81 5.90 -0.31
C VAL A 91 -1.97 5.28 0.79
N LEU A 92 -1.28 6.12 1.53
CA LEU A 92 -0.41 5.75 2.64
C LEU A 92 -0.87 6.44 3.92
N ALA A 93 -0.71 5.77 5.03
CA ALA A 93 -0.81 6.35 6.37
C ALA A 93 0.61 6.57 6.91
N VAL A 94 0.92 7.79 7.34
CA VAL A 94 2.24 8.17 7.87
C VAL A 94 2.09 8.68 9.28
N SER A 95 2.78 8.07 10.21
CA SER A 95 2.78 8.42 11.62
C SER A 95 4.20 8.45 12.18
N ILE A 96 4.35 8.79 13.46
CA ILE A 96 5.63 8.72 14.15
C ILE A 96 6.22 7.30 14.15
N SER A 97 5.36 6.28 14.08
CA SER A 97 5.76 4.87 14.03
C SER A 97 6.19 4.38 12.64
N GLY A 98 6.08 5.21 11.61
CA GLY A 98 6.45 4.90 10.25
C GLY A 98 5.29 5.06 9.25
N ALA A 99 5.51 4.55 8.03
CA ALA A 99 4.54 4.60 6.94
C ALA A 99 3.93 3.23 6.67
N ILE A 100 2.61 3.19 6.45
CA ILE A 100 1.87 1.99 6.08
C ILE A 100 1.18 2.26 4.75
N PHE A 101 1.38 1.37 3.77
CA PHE A 101 0.60 1.34 2.55
C PHE A 101 -0.82 0.83 2.86
N LEU A 102 -1.84 1.60 2.53
CA LEU A 102 -3.23 1.28 2.81
C LEU A 102 -3.95 0.67 1.61
N SER A 103 -3.84 1.32 0.45
CA SER A 103 -4.57 0.92 -0.75
C SER A 103 -3.98 1.55 -2.01
N ALA A 104 -4.27 0.94 -3.16
CA ALA A 104 -4.08 1.52 -4.48
C ALA A 104 -5.40 1.45 -5.25
N TYR A 105 -5.76 2.55 -5.89
CA TYR A 105 -6.98 2.67 -6.69
C TYR A 105 -6.63 2.78 -8.17
N ASP A 106 -7.26 1.94 -9.00
CA ASP A 106 -7.16 2.01 -10.46
C ASP A 106 -8.19 3.00 -11.00
N TYR A 107 -7.71 4.01 -11.71
CA TYR A 107 -8.55 5.04 -12.36
C TYR A 107 -8.58 4.90 -13.88
N SER A 108 -8.27 3.71 -14.44
CA SER A 108 -8.23 3.49 -15.88
C SER A 108 -9.55 3.77 -16.58
N ASP A 109 -10.66 3.41 -15.93
CA ASP A 109 -12.00 3.48 -16.47
C ASP A 109 -12.85 4.58 -15.80
N LYS A 110 -12.23 5.43 -14.96
CA LYS A 110 -12.92 6.51 -14.24
C LYS A 110 -12.47 7.87 -14.73
N PHE A 111 -13.43 8.79 -14.90
CA PHE A 111 -13.10 10.19 -15.07
C PHE A 111 -12.43 10.72 -13.79
N LYS A 112 -11.30 11.38 -13.96
CA LYS A 112 -10.54 12.00 -12.85
C LYS A 112 -11.22 13.30 -12.39
N THR A 113 -12.45 13.20 -11.93
CA THR A 113 -13.12 14.32 -11.26
C THR A 113 -12.69 14.41 -9.81
N ALA A 114 -12.76 15.59 -9.23
CA ALA A 114 -12.46 15.81 -7.82
C ALA A 114 -13.30 14.87 -6.92
N ILE A 115 -14.57 14.66 -7.25
CA ILE A 115 -15.49 13.80 -6.51
C ILE A 115 -15.04 12.34 -6.55
N ASN A 116 -14.76 11.79 -7.73
CA ASN A 116 -14.33 10.40 -7.90
C ASN A 116 -13.01 10.09 -7.17
N ILE A 117 -12.17 11.09 -6.98
CA ILE A 117 -10.91 10.96 -6.25
C ILE A 117 -11.13 11.07 -4.75
N ALA A 118 -12.02 11.96 -4.33
CA ALA A 118 -12.29 12.22 -2.92
C ALA A 118 -13.00 11.03 -2.25
N GLU A 119 -13.93 10.38 -2.93
CA GLU A 119 -14.76 9.30 -2.36
C GLU A 119 -13.92 8.16 -1.74
N PRO A 120 -12.97 7.49 -2.44
CA PRO A 120 -12.15 6.44 -1.85
C PRO A 120 -11.21 6.95 -0.74
N LEU A 121 -10.85 8.23 -0.80
CA LEU A 121 -10.02 8.85 0.23
C LEU A 121 -10.81 9.10 1.52
N LEU A 122 -12.06 9.54 1.39
CA LEU A 122 -12.98 9.70 2.51
C LEU A 122 -13.31 8.35 3.15
N GLU A 123 -13.59 7.31 2.36
CA GLU A 123 -13.74 5.94 2.87
C GLU A 123 -12.51 5.48 3.66
N THR A 124 -11.31 5.86 3.22
CA THR A 124 -10.07 5.54 3.94
C THR A 124 -9.99 6.25 5.28
N ILE A 125 -10.38 7.54 5.33
CA ILE A 125 -10.46 8.32 6.57
C ILE A 125 -11.46 7.70 7.55
N ASP A 126 -12.66 7.34 7.06
CA ASP A 126 -13.70 6.70 7.88
C ASP A 126 -13.22 5.38 8.48
N ARG A 127 -12.51 4.55 7.69
CA ARG A 127 -11.93 3.28 8.14
C ARG A 127 -10.85 3.44 9.22
N ILE A 128 -10.04 4.50 9.14
CA ILE A 128 -8.99 4.81 10.12
C ILE A 128 -9.59 5.41 11.39
N GLY A 129 -10.70 6.08 11.27
CA GLY A 129 -11.34 6.92 12.26
C GLY A 129 -10.93 8.38 12.07
N PRO A 130 -11.91 9.27 11.78
CA PRO A 130 -11.65 10.68 11.47
C PRO A 130 -10.87 11.43 12.55
N TYR A 131 -11.07 11.07 13.80
CA TYR A 131 -10.40 11.68 14.95
C TYR A 131 -8.89 11.34 15.03
N ASN A 132 -8.46 10.28 14.37
CA ASN A 132 -7.06 9.88 14.31
C ASN A 132 -6.30 10.59 13.18
N VAL A 133 -7.01 11.17 12.19
CA VAL A 133 -6.39 11.79 11.02
C VAL A 133 -6.13 13.28 11.30
N ILE A 134 -4.86 13.67 11.37
CA ILE A 134 -4.43 15.04 11.65
C ILE A 134 -4.27 15.90 10.40
N GLN A 135 -3.96 15.29 9.26
CA GLN A 135 -3.83 16.00 8.00
C GLN A 135 -3.96 15.06 6.79
N PHE A 136 -4.25 15.66 5.66
CA PHE A 136 -4.34 14.98 4.38
C PHE A 136 -3.45 15.67 3.35
N ILE A 137 -2.52 14.93 2.74
CA ILE A 137 -1.57 15.43 1.75
C ILE A 137 -1.87 14.78 0.41
N ILE A 138 -2.18 15.57 -0.60
CA ILE A 138 -2.43 15.11 -1.96
C ILE A 138 -1.27 15.56 -2.84
N GLN A 139 -0.47 14.61 -3.31
CA GLN A 139 0.51 14.84 -4.35
C GLN A 139 -0.10 14.45 -5.69
N MET A 140 -0.56 15.45 -6.45
CA MET A 140 -1.21 15.23 -7.73
C MET A 140 -0.59 16.12 -8.81
N LEU A 141 0.28 15.55 -9.61
CA LEU A 141 1.00 16.25 -10.65
C LEU A 141 0.14 16.78 -11.81
N LEU A 142 -1.14 16.41 -11.95
CA LEU A 142 -1.90 16.71 -13.19
C LEU A 142 -3.41 16.98 -13.06
N ILE A 143 -4.01 17.08 -11.86
CA ILE A 143 -5.48 17.13 -11.77
C ILE A 143 -6.01 18.44 -11.17
N VAL A 144 -5.17 19.30 -10.64
CA VAL A 144 -5.63 20.47 -9.86
C VAL A 144 -5.81 21.72 -10.71
N ARG A 145 -6.54 21.65 -11.82
CA ARG A 145 -7.24 22.85 -12.31
C ARG A 145 -8.58 23.09 -11.56
N GLN A 146 -9.00 22.21 -10.68
CA GLN A 146 -10.23 22.30 -9.89
C GLN A 146 -9.95 22.35 -8.37
N ARG A 147 -8.93 23.09 -7.98
CA ARG A 147 -8.54 23.35 -6.58
C ARG A 147 -9.72 23.79 -5.71
N GLU A 148 -10.63 24.59 -6.27
CA GLU A 148 -11.79 25.14 -5.58
C GLU A 148 -12.89 24.09 -5.28
N GLN A 149 -12.99 23.01 -6.04
CA GLN A 149 -14.02 21.99 -5.81
C GLN A 149 -13.63 21.01 -4.70
N LEU A 150 -12.34 20.71 -4.53
CA LEU A 150 -11.86 19.88 -3.42
C LEU A 150 -11.97 20.58 -2.06
N LEU A 151 -11.82 21.91 -2.05
CA LEU A 151 -12.04 22.71 -0.84
C LEU A 151 -13.52 22.81 -0.43
N LYS A 152 -14.45 22.56 -1.35
CA LYS A 152 -15.91 22.53 -1.08
C LYS A 152 -16.40 21.18 -0.54
N ILE A 153 -15.56 20.14 -0.51
CA ILE A 153 -15.85 18.87 0.20
C ILE A 153 -15.53 19.08 1.70
N ASN A 154 -15.89 20.23 2.22
CA ASN A 154 -15.91 20.53 3.63
C ASN A 154 -17.20 19.93 4.20
N THR A 155 -17.22 18.62 4.41
CA THR A 155 -18.28 18.04 5.23
C THR A 155 -18.07 18.50 6.66
N PRO A 156 -19.12 18.84 7.39
CA PRO A 156 -19.02 19.31 8.78
C PRO A 156 -18.31 18.35 9.72
N THR A 157 -18.12 17.10 9.30
CA THR A 157 -17.52 16.00 10.07
C THR A 157 -16.00 16.08 10.17
N TYR A 158 -15.33 16.82 9.27
CA TYR A 158 -13.86 16.88 9.20
C TYR A 158 -13.30 18.26 9.58
N PHE A 159 -13.94 18.91 10.54
CA PHE A 159 -13.47 20.19 11.06
C PHE A 159 -12.08 20.03 11.71
N GLY A 160 -11.06 20.63 11.09
CA GLY A 160 -9.68 20.63 11.59
C GLY A 160 -8.65 19.92 10.72
N LEU A 161 -9.05 19.19 9.66
CA LEU A 161 -8.11 18.55 8.75
C LEU A 161 -7.40 19.58 7.85
N GLY A 162 -6.10 19.71 7.99
CA GLY A 162 -5.27 20.44 7.05
C GLY A 162 -5.13 19.68 5.74
N VAL A 163 -5.60 20.24 4.62
CA VAL A 163 -5.38 19.68 3.29
C VAL A 163 -4.21 20.43 2.64
N TRP A 164 -3.14 19.73 2.34
CA TRP A 164 -1.94 20.28 1.72
C TRP A 164 -1.79 19.71 0.31
N PHE A 165 -1.53 20.62 -0.66
CA PHE A 165 -1.20 20.24 -2.02
C PHE A 165 0.27 20.52 -2.26
N THR A 166 1.03 19.52 -2.68
CA THR A 166 2.41 19.68 -3.14
C THR A 166 2.42 19.75 -4.66
N GLN A 167 3.23 20.66 -5.19
CA GLN A 167 3.48 20.80 -6.64
C GLN A 167 4.45 19.76 -7.14
#